data_c5852cba5d9b6c02e6cd88e8760d3f4b
#
_entry.id   c5852cba5d9b6c02e6cd88e8760d3f4b
#
_cell.length_a   1.000
_cell.length_b   1.000
_cell.length_c   1.000
_cell.angle_alpha   90.00
_cell.angle_beta   90.00
_cell.angle_gamma   90.00
#
_symmetry.space_group_name_H-M   'P 1'
#
loop_
_entity.id
_entity.type
_entity.pdbx_description
1 polymer ?
#
loop_
_entity_poly.entity_id
_entity_poly.type
_entity_poly.pdbx_seq_one_letter_code
_entity_poly.pdbx_strand_id
1 'polypeptide(L)'
;MRKVANGMMSGVSDLIVIRENEVLFFECKTDVGKQSEKQKEFQYCVENLGFKYFIVRSLSEFKNKILILQNETQQNNRRYLQG
;
A
#
# COMPACT_ATOMS: atom_id res chain seq x y z
N MET A 1 15.97 -6.48 13.69
CA MET A 1 16.06 -5.71 13.78
C MET A 1 15.32 -5.22 14.47
N ARG A 2 14.97 -4.88 14.89
CA ARG A 2 14.34 -4.49 15.58
C ARG A 2 14.11 -3.26 15.92
N LYS A 3 14.59 -2.79 16.53
CA LYS A 3 14.50 -1.62 17.05
C LYS A 3 14.59 -0.55 16.12
N VAL A 4 15.33 -0.72 15.17
CA VAL A 4 15.56 0.22 14.19
C VAL A 4 14.30 0.66 13.58
N ALA A 5 13.49 -0.27 13.21
CA ALA A 5 12.25 0.07 12.59
C ALA A 5 11.35 0.78 13.53
N ASN A 6 11.38 0.36 14.76
CA ASN A 6 10.51 0.93 15.69
C ASN A 6 10.67 2.37 15.90
N GLY A 7 11.82 2.82 16.05
CA GLY A 7 12.02 4.17 16.45
C GLY A 7 11.88 5.14 15.34
N MET A 8 12.10 4.70 14.14
CA MET A 8 12.22 5.63 13.09
C MET A 8 11.05 5.75 12.17
N MET A 9 10.21 4.77 12.18
CA MET A 9 9.13 4.72 11.19
C MET A 9 7.77 4.83 11.85
N SER A 10 7.61 5.82 12.72
CA SER A 10 6.28 6.04 13.26
C SER A 10 5.38 6.47 12.09
N GLY A 11 4.16 6.02 12.10
CA GLY A 11 3.24 6.29 11.01
C GLY A 11 3.27 5.29 9.89
N VAL A 12 4.03 4.20 10.06
CA VAL A 12 4.09 3.14 9.06
C VAL A 12 2.69 2.55 8.86
N SER A 13 2.39 2.20 7.63
CA SER A 13 1.09 1.62 7.32
C SER A 13 0.86 0.30 8.03
N ASP A 14 -0.40 -0.06 8.20
CA ASP A 14 -0.77 -1.28 8.91
C ASP A 14 -0.40 -2.53 8.17
N LEU A 15 -0.41 -2.48 6.86
CA LEU A 15 -0.15 -3.66 6.05
C LEU A 15 0.68 -3.29 4.84
N ILE A 16 1.67 -4.09 4.56
CA ILE A 16 2.53 -3.90 3.41
C ILE A 16 2.43 -5.16 2.56
N VAL A 17 2.05 -5.00 1.30
CA VAL A 17 1.93 -6.11 0.37
C VAL A 17 3.07 -6.02 -0.63
N ILE A 18 3.85 -7.07 -0.72
CA ILE A 18 4.99 -7.11 -1.63
C ILE A 18 4.67 -8.05 -2.77
N ARG A 19 4.72 -7.55 -3.97
CA ARG A 19 4.51 -8.34 -5.16
C ARG A 19 5.72 -8.16 -6.07
N GLU A 20 5.72 -8.91 -7.14
CA GLU A 20 6.81 -8.81 -8.11
C GLU A 20 6.89 -7.38 -8.63
N ASN A 21 8.01 -6.75 -8.43
CA ASN A 21 8.28 -5.38 -8.89
C ASN A 21 7.39 -4.30 -8.27
N GLU A 22 6.78 -4.60 -7.14
CA GLU A 22 5.84 -3.63 -6.59
C GLU A 22 5.67 -3.82 -5.08
N VAL A 23 5.55 -2.70 -4.38
CA VAL A 23 5.25 -2.71 -2.94
C VAL A 23 4.04 -1.80 -2.75
N LEU A 24 3.04 -2.33 -2.06
CA LEU A 24 1.80 -1.60 -1.81
C LEU A 24 1.64 -1.39 -0.31
N PHE A 25 1.28 -0.18 0.07
CA PHE A 25 1.07 0.15 1.47
C PHE A 25 -0.42 0.37 1.72
N PHE A 26 -0.96 -0.27 2.73
CA PHE A 26 -2.37 -0.14 3.09
C PHE A 26 -2.52 0.34 4.53
N GLU A 27 -3.35 1.34 4.71
CA GLU A 27 -3.69 1.85 6.02
C GLU A 27 -5.16 1.54 6.27
N CYS A 28 -5.46 0.88 7.40
CA CYS A 28 -6.84 0.50 7.74
C CYS A 28 -7.43 1.52 8.69
N LYS A 29 -8.56 2.08 8.33
CA LYS A 29 -9.23 3.09 9.14
C LYS A 29 -10.69 2.72 9.35
N THR A 30 -11.27 3.22 10.43
CA THR A 30 -12.72 3.12 10.62
C THR A 30 -13.41 4.11 9.70
N ASP A 31 -14.72 4.05 9.64
CA ASP A 31 -15.50 4.94 8.80
C ASP A 31 -15.20 6.41 9.06
N VAL A 32 -14.94 6.76 10.30
CA VAL A 32 -14.72 8.15 10.66
C VAL A 32 -13.27 8.44 11.03
N GLY A 33 -12.41 7.44 10.94
CA GLY A 33 -11.03 7.62 11.30
C GLY A 33 -10.28 8.50 10.31
N LYS A 34 -9.34 9.27 10.79
CA LYS A 34 -8.52 10.13 9.95
C LYS A 34 -7.06 9.79 10.14
N GLN A 35 -6.27 10.06 9.11
CA GLN A 35 -4.83 9.87 9.21
C GLN A 35 -4.24 10.83 10.23
N SER A 36 -3.26 10.34 10.98
CA SER A 36 -2.46 11.21 11.83
C SER A 36 -1.46 11.96 10.96
N GLU A 37 -0.82 12.96 11.52
CA GLU A 37 0.21 13.69 10.80
C GLU A 37 1.36 12.78 10.40
N LYS A 38 1.73 11.87 11.27
CA LYS A 38 2.80 10.93 10.96
C LYS A 38 2.43 9.99 9.82
N GLN A 39 1.17 9.59 9.75
CA GLN A 39 0.72 8.76 8.65
C GLN A 39 0.73 9.51 7.34
N LYS A 40 0.37 10.78 7.37
CA LYS A 40 0.41 11.61 6.16
C LYS A 40 1.85 11.79 5.68
N GLU A 41 2.77 11.98 6.60
CA GLU A 41 4.18 12.10 6.27
C GLU A 41 4.69 10.82 5.62
N PHE A 42 4.33 9.69 6.19
CA PHE A 42 4.75 8.41 5.64
C PHE A 42 4.20 8.21 4.24
N GLN A 43 2.91 8.52 4.05
CA GLN A 43 2.30 8.43 2.73
C GLN A 43 3.03 9.31 1.72
N TYR A 44 3.32 10.54 2.09
CA TYR A 44 4.03 11.46 1.22
C TYR A 44 5.37 10.89 0.80
N CYS A 45 6.11 10.33 1.76
CA CYS A 45 7.41 9.76 1.49
C CYS A 45 7.34 8.59 0.52
N VAL A 46 6.43 7.64 0.76
CA VAL A 46 6.38 6.45 -0.10
C VAL A 46 5.86 6.78 -1.48
N GLU A 47 4.94 7.73 -1.58
CA GLU A 47 4.44 8.13 -2.89
C GLU A 47 5.50 8.86 -3.69
N ASN A 48 6.31 9.65 -3.04
CA ASN A 48 7.42 10.31 -3.70
C ASN A 48 8.47 9.34 -4.21
N LEU A 49 8.58 8.18 -3.57
CA LEU A 49 9.50 7.15 -4.00
C LEU A 49 8.90 6.27 -5.11
N GLY A 50 7.66 6.54 -5.49
CA GLY A 50 7.03 5.80 -6.56
C GLY A 50 6.20 4.62 -6.12
N PHE A 51 6.01 4.44 -4.82
CA PHE A 51 5.19 3.36 -4.31
C PHE A 51 3.74 3.80 -4.18
N LYS A 52 2.84 2.84 -4.08
CA LYS A 52 1.42 3.11 -3.93
C LYS A 52 0.98 3.00 -2.48
N TYR A 53 0.09 3.88 -2.08
CA TYR A 53 -0.41 3.93 -0.73
C TYR A 53 -1.93 4.06 -0.78
N PHE A 54 -2.63 3.21 -0.04
CA PHE A 54 -4.09 3.17 -0.05
C PHE A 54 -4.64 3.25 1.36
N ILE A 55 -5.75 3.94 1.51
CA ILE A 55 -6.49 3.92 2.77
C ILE A 55 -7.73 3.09 2.51
N VAL A 56 -7.93 2.04 3.30
CA VAL A 56 -9.10 1.18 3.18
C VAL A 56 -9.88 1.21 4.48
N ARG A 57 -11.19 1.18 4.37
CA ARG A 57 -12.04 1.31 5.54
C ARG A 57 -12.84 0.07 5.83
N SER A 58 -12.63 -0.99 5.06
CA SER A 58 -13.26 -2.27 5.32
C SER A 58 -12.46 -3.36 4.64
N LEU A 59 -12.71 -4.59 5.05
CA LEU A 59 -12.07 -5.74 4.45
C LEU A 59 -12.49 -5.87 2.99
N SER A 60 -13.73 -5.52 2.68
CA SER A 60 -14.22 -5.55 1.31
C SER A 60 -13.45 -4.59 0.42
N GLU A 61 -13.19 -3.40 0.91
CA GLU A 61 -12.40 -2.42 0.14
C GLU A 61 -11.01 -2.95 -0.13
N PHE A 62 -10.40 -3.55 0.88
CA PHE A 62 -9.07 -4.10 0.74
C PHE A 62 -9.05 -5.20 -0.33
N LYS A 63 -9.99 -6.12 -0.24
CA LYS A 63 -10.07 -7.23 -1.19
C LYS A 63 -10.30 -6.75 -2.61
N ASN A 64 -11.19 -5.78 -2.76
CA ASN A 64 -11.47 -5.22 -4.08
C ASN A 64 -10.26 -4.56 -4.68
N LYS A 65 -9.51 -3.83 -3.86
CA LYS A 65 -8.33 -3.15 -4.34
C LYS A 65 -7.27 -4.15 -4.80
N ILE A 66 -7.07 -5.20 -4.02
CA ILE A 66 -6.10 -6.23 -4.39
C ILE A 66 -6.50 -6.91 -5.68
N LEU A 67 -7.79 -7.19 -5.85
CA LEU A 67 -8.28 -7.86 -7.05
C LEU A 67 -8.07 -7.00 -8.29
N ILE A 68 -8.37 -5.73 -8.21
CA ILE A 68 -8.17 -4.80 -9.31
C ILE A 68 -6.69 -4.74 -9.70
N LEU A 69 -5.82 -4.64 -8.71
CA LEU A 69 -4.39 -4.56 -8.96
C LEU A 69 -3.85 -5.85 -9.56
N GLN A 70 -4.38 -6.99 -9.17
CA GLN A 70 -3.98 -8.26 -9.76
C GLN A 70 -4.38 -8.33 -11.22
N ASN A 71 -5.57 -7.87 -11.55
CA ASN A 71 -6.03 -7.87 -12.92
C ASN A 71 -5.14 -6.99 -13.81
N GLU A 72 -4.75 -5.85 -13.31
CA GLU A 72 -3.87 -4.96 -14.05
C GLU A 72 -2.52 -5.63 -14.31
N THR A 73 -1.99 -6.29 -13.30
CA THR A 73 -0.71 -6.98 -13.44
C THR A 73 -0.81 -8.11 -14.47
N GLN A 74 -1.89 -8.87 -14.45
CA GLN A 74 -2.08 -9.95 -15.39
C GLN A 74 -2.19 -9.44 -16.81
N GLN A 75 -2.88 -8.33 -17.01
CA GLN A 75 -3.00 -7.74 -18.34
C GLN A 75 -1.64 -7.30 -18.86
N ASN A 76 -0.85 -6.70 -18.01
CA ASN A 76 0.48 -6.28 -18.41
C ASN A 76 1.36 -7.46 -18.76
N ASN A 77 1.26 -8.54 -18.01
CA ASN A 77 2.01 -9.75 -18.28
C ASN A 77 1.62 -10.36 -19.62
N ARG A 78 0.35 -10.33 -19.95
CA ARG A 78 -0.11 -10.85 -21.23
C ARG A 78 0.50 -10.09 -22.39
N ARG A 79 0.55 -8.78 -22.29
CA ARG A 79 1.16 -7.98 -23.32
C ARG A 79 2.61 -8.34 -23.52
N TYR A 80 3.29 -8.56 -22.41
CA TYR A 80 4.66 -8.94 -22.46
C TYR A 80 4.85 -10.25 -23.18
N LEU A 81 4.02 -11.25 -22.87
CA LEU A 81 4.13 -12.55 -23.47
C LEU A 81 3.78 -12.56 -24.95
N GLN A 82 2.94 -11.65 -25.37
CA GLN A 82 2.54 -11.57 -26.76
C GLN A 82 3.52 -10.81 -27.63
N GLY A 83 4.23 -9.93 -26.96
CA GLY A 83 5.14 -9.10 -27.67
C GLY A 83 6.42 -9.79 -27.95
#